data_065555b9d8fa19e46380de34395ffd85
#
_entry.id   065555b9d8fa19e46380de34395ffd85
#
_cell.length_a   1.000
_cell.length_b   1.000
_cell.length_c   1.000
_cell.angle_alpha   90.00
_cell.angle_beta   90.00
_cell.angle_gamma   90.00
#
_symmetry.space_group_name_H-M   'P 1'
#
loop_
_entity.id
_entity.type
_entity.pdbx_description
1 polymer ?
#
loop_
_entity_poly.entity_id
_entity_poly.type
_entity_poly.pdbx_seq_one_letter_code
_entity_poly.pdbx_strand_id
1 'polypeptide(L)'
;MEKITVSLGERSYPITIAAGLFKDPASFWPLKAGDNAMLVTNQTLEPLYLDTLSALLTAAGVKVDQVILPDGEQYKTLAVMDDVFTALLQKPHGRDTTLIALGGGVIGDLTGFAAASYQRGVRFIQVPTTLLSQVDSSVGGKTAVNHPLGKNMIGAFYQPASVVIDTDCLRTLPPRELASGLAEVIKYGIILDGEFFSWLEQNLDALLALDEQATAWCIRRCCELKADVVAADEHEHGQRALLNLGHTFGHAIEAHMGYGNWLHGEAVAAGMVMAARTAQRLGQFSEADTQRIIALLQRAGLPVHGPESMKAEEYLPHMLRDKKVLAGELRLVLPLALGRSEVRGGVAHDMVLAAINDCQKP
;
A
#
# COMPACT_ATOMS: atom_id res chain seq x y z
N MET A 1 -17.02 -11.64 -9.49
CA MET A 1 -16.19 -11.95 -8.28
C MET A 1 -14.88 -12.55 -8.74
N GLU A 2 -13.78 -11.90 -8.46
CA GLU A 2 -12.43 -12.36 -8.76
C GLU A 2 -11.81 -12.96 -7.51
N LYS A 3 -11.08 -14.08 -7.66
CA LYS A 3 -10.34 -14.70 -6.56
C LYS A 3 -8.92 -15.00 -7.01
N ILE A 4 -7.94 -14.65 -6.19
CA ILE A 4 -6.54 -15.00 -6.39
C ILE A 4 -5.98 -15.56 -5.08
N THR A 5 -4.89 -16.30 -5.18
CA THR A 5 -4.20 -16.87 -4.02
C THR A 5 -2.78 -16.33 -3.95
N VAL A 6 -2.38 -15.84 -2.79
CA VAL A 6 -0.98 -15.57 -2.48
C VAL A 6 -0.35 -16.88 -2.03
N SER A 7 0.58 -17.42 -2.83
CA SER A 7 1.15 -18.75 -2.63
C SER A 7 2.36 -18.71 -1.70
N LEU A 8 2.17 -19.13 -0.46
CA LEU A 8 3.20 -19.14 0.61
C LEU A 8 3.20 -20.49 1.36
N GLY A 9 2.96 -21.60 0.65
CA GLY A 9 2.85 -22.93 1.28
C GLY A 9 1.66 -23.00 2.25
N GLU A 10 1.91 -23.41 3.47
CA GLU A 10 0.87 -23.51 4.52
C GLU A 10 0.27 -22.14 4.93
N ARG A 11 0.98 -21.04 4.65
CA ARG A 11 0.53 -19.67 4.94
C ARG A 11 -0.13 -18.99 3.75
N SER A 12 -0.45 -19.75 2.70
CA SER A 12 -1.18 -19.23 1.53
C SER A 12 -2.56 -18.73 1.94
N TYR A 13 -3.02 -17.66 1.30
CA TYR A 13 -4.32 -17.07 1.61
C TYR A 13 -5.02 -16.55 0.35
N PRO A 14 -6.38 -16.53 0.37
CA PRO A 14 -7.15 -15.99 -0.74
C PRO A 14 -7.30 -14.47 -0.65
N ILE A 15 -7.37 -13.84 -1.82
CA ILE A 15 -7.86 -12.46 -1.99
C ILE A 15 -9.14 -12.54 -2.82
N THR A 16 -10.23 -12.00 -2.30
CA THR A 16 -11.52 -11.92 -2.99
C THR A 16 -11.80 -10.47 -3.36
N ILE A 17 -12.16 -10.23 -4.62
CA ILE A 17 -12.39 -8.88 -5.16
C ILE A 17 -13.75 -8.86 -5.85
N ALA A 18 -14.67 -8.04 -5.38
CA ALA A 18 -15.95 -7.76 -6.03
C ALA A 18 -16.62 -6.54 -5.41
N ALA A 19 -17.67 -6.03 -6.07
CA ALA A 19 -18.61 -5.10 -5.46
C ALA A 19 -19.58 -5.87 -4.54
N GLY A 20 -19.98 -5.25 -3.44
CA GLY A 20 -21.04 -5.76 -2.54
C GLY A 20 -20.62 -6.92 -1.66
N LEU A 21 -19.34 -7.15 -1.39
CA LEU A 21 -18.87 -8.23 -0.51
C LEU A 21 -19.34 -8.08 0.95
N PHE A 22 -19.68 -6.85 1.38
CA PHE A 22 -20.24 -6.60 2.70
C PHE A 22 -21.71 -7.05 2.84
N LYS A 23 -22.25 -7.72 1.82
CA LYS A 23 -23.57 -8.36 1.83
C LYS A 23 -23.51 -9.89 1.92
N ASP A 24 -22.30 -10.47 1.82
CA ASP A 24 -22.09 -11.91 1.82
C ASP A 24 -21.11 -12.33 2.93
N PRO A 25 -21.60 -12.95 4.03
CA PRO A 25 -20.74 -13.36 5.13
C PRO A 25 -19.71 -14.43 4.74
N ALA A 26 -19.96 -15.22 3.68
CA ALA A 26 -19.01 -16.22 3.18
C ALA A 26 -17.74 -15.59 2.63
N SER A 27 -17.77 -14.31 2.27
CA SER A 27 -16.57 -13.55 1.84
C SER A 27 -15.52 -13.41 2.94
N PHE A 28 -15.93 -13.53 4.21
CA PHE A 28 -15.05 -13.37 5.39
C PHE A 28 -14.49 -14.69 5.90
N TRP A 29 -14.25 -15.65 4.99
CA TRP A 29 -13.53 -16.86 5.35
C TRP A 29 -12.20 -16.52 6.05
N PRO A 30 -11.77 -17.22 7.14
CA PRO A 30 -12.30 -18.48 7.63
C PRO A 30 -13.32 -18.35 8.80
N LEU A 31 -13.94 -17.20 8.99
CA LEU A 31 -14.93 -17.00 10.03
C LEU A 31 -16.14 -17.92 9.85
N LYS A 32 -16.65 -18.42 10.96
CA LYS A 32 -17.85 -19.26 11.04
C LYS A 32 -18.65 -18.94 12.29
N ALA A 33 -19.88 -19.41 12.33
CA ALA A 33 -20.73 -19.27 13.50
C ALA A 33 -20.05 -19.82 14.78
N GLY A 34 -20.11 -19.05 15.85
CA GLY A 34 -19.47 -19.33 17.13
C GLY A 34 -18.08 -18.71 17.31
N ASP A 35 -17.43 -18.28 16.23
CA ASP A 35 -16.12 -17.61 16.32
C ASP A 35 -16.23 -16.24 17.00
N ASN A 36 -15.12 -15.83 17.65
CA ASN A 36 -14.97 -14.48 18.19
C ASN A 36 -14.20 -13.62 17.18
N ALA A 37 -14.65 -12.39 16.96
CA ALA A 37 -13.99 -11.42 16.10
C ALA A 37 -13.92 -10.04 16.76
N MET A 38 -12.81 -9.34 16.53
CA MET A 38 -12.63 -7.93 16.88
C MET A 38 -12.51 -7.13 15.60
N LEU A 39 -13.52 -6.28 15.31
CA LEU A 39 -13.46 -5.30 14.23
C LEU A 39 -12.61 -4.11 14.68
N VAL A 40 -11.53 -3.85 13.95
CA VAL A 40 -10.65 -2.69 14.16
C VAL A 40 -10.86 -1.73 13.00
N THR A 41 -11.27 -0.51 13.32
CA THR A 41 -11.48 0.55 12.33
C THR A 41 -11.10 1.91 12.91
N ASN A 42 -11.33 2.99 12.16
CA ASN A 42 -11.09 4.35 12.62
C ASN A 42 -12.36 5.20 12.61
N GLN A 43 -12.28 6.39 13.19
CA GLN A 43 -13.39 7.34 13.34
C GLN A 43 -13.98 7.80 12.00
N THR A 44 -13.20 7.84 10.91
CA THR A 44 -13.67 8.21 9.57
C THR A 44 -14.53 7.12 8.95
N LEU A 45 -14.18 5.85 9.16
CA LEU A 45 -14.86 4.70 8.54
C LEU A 45 -16.00 4.15 9.40
N GLU A 46 -15.98 4.41 10.70
CA GLU A 46 -17.04 3.98 11.63
C GLU A 46 -18.43 4.28 11.08
N PRO A 47 -18.81 5.54 10.74
CA PRO A 47 -20.15 5.86 10.27
C PRO A 47 -20.49 5.28 8.89
N LEU A 48 -19.47 4.87 8.10
CA LEU A 48 -19.67 4.38 6.75
C LEU A 48 -19.89 2.89 6.68
N TYR A 49 -19.15 2.09 7.46
CA TYR A 49 -19.07 0.64 7.23
C TYR A 49 -19.21 -0.22 8.49
N LEU A 50 -18.94 0.31 9.68
CA LEU A 50 -18.81 -0.52 10.89
C LEU A 50 -20.11 -1.26 11.22
N ASP A 51 -21.23 -0.56 11.26
CA ASP A 51 -22.53 -1.16 11.60
C ASP A 51 -22.96 -2.19 10.56
N THR A 52 -22.76 -1.92 9.28
CA THR A 52 -23.08 -2.85 8.19
C THR A 52 -22.31 -4.16 8.33
N LEU A 53 -20.98 -4.07 8.52
CA LEU A 53 -20.15 -5.26 8.62
C LEU A 53 -20.38 -6.01 9.94
N SER A 54 -20.53 -5.30 11.04
CA SER A 54 -20.83 -5.88 12.34
C SER A 54 -22.18 -6.64 12.32
N ALA A 55 -23.24 -6.04 11.74
CA ALA A 55 -24.53 -6.68 11.61
C ALA A 55 -24.50 -7.92 10.71
N LEU A 56 -23.76 -7.86 9.59
CA LEU A 56 -23.58 -8.99 8.69
C LEU A 56 -22.96 -10.19 9.40
N LEU A 57 -21.86 -9.98 10.10
CA LEU A 57 -21.12 -11.05 10.80
C LEU A 57 -21.92 -11.58 12.00
N THR A 58 -22.57 -10.70 12.74
CA THR A 58 -23.43 -11.10 13.87
C THR A 58 -24.61 -11.96 13.39
N ALA A 59 -25.24 -11.59 12.28
CA ALA A 59 -26.31 -12.39 11.68
C ALA A 59 -25.82 -13.77 11.20
N ALA A 60 -24.55 -13.89 10.84
CA ALA A 60 -23.90 -15.15 10.50
C ALA A 60 -23.46 -15.98 11.73
N GLY A 61 -23.77 -15.50 12.95
CA GLY A 61 -23.44 -16.19 14.20
C GLY A 61 -22.06 -15.94 14.77
N VAL A 62 -21.31 -14.97 14.22
CA VAL A 62 -20.01 -14.55 14.76
C VAL A 62 -20.25 -13.61 15.96
N LYS A 63 -19.48 -13.79 17.02
CA LYS A 63 -19.47 -12.89 18.18
C LYS A 63 -18.54 -11.73 17.90
N VAL A 64 -19.09 -10.56 17.62
CA VAL A 64 -18.35 -9.38 17.14
C VAL A 64 -18.22 -8.35 18.26
N ASP A 65 -17.00 -8.00 18.61
CA ASP A 65 -16.64 -6.79 19.34
C ASP A 65 -15.94 -5.81 18.41
N GLN A 66 -15.79 -4.56 18.82
CA GLN A 66 -15.25 -3.50 17.97
C GLN A 66 -14.37 -2.53 18.76
N VAL A 67 -13.36 -2.00 18.09
CA VAL A 67 -12.51 -0.92 18.59
C VAL A 67 -12.32 0.12 17.49
N ILE A 68 -12.51 1.39 17.86
CA ILE A 68 -12.46 2.53 16.94
C ILE A 68 -11.24 3.37 17.32
N LEU A 69 -10.31 3.48 16.39
CA LEU A 69 -9.05 4.19 16.57
C LEU A 69 -9.13 5.60 15.96
N PRO A 70 -8.27 6.54 16.38
CA PRO A 70 -8.10 7.80 15.68
C PRO A 70 -7.64 7.57 14.23
N ASP A 71 -8.03 8.46 13.31
CA ASP A 71 -7.63 8.39 11.91
C ASP A 71 -6.38 9.24 11.64
N GLY A 72 -5.44 8.68 10.92
CA GLY A 72 -4.23 9.35 10.43
C GLY A 72 -2.94 8.60 10.72
N GLU A 73 -1.93 8.86 9.88
CA GLU A 73 -0.60 8.24 9.97
C GLU A 73 0.10 8.52 11.31
N GLN A 74 -0.16 9.67 11.93
CA GLN A 74 0.39 10.05 13.24
C GLN A 74 -0.07 9.13 14.38
N TYR A 75 -1.17 8.40 14.19
CA TYR A 75 -1.70 7.45 15.17
C TYR A 75 -1.25 6.00 14.94
N LYS A 76 -0.46 5.75 13.91
CA LYS A 76 0.14 4.45 13.65
C LYS A 76 1.30 4.20 14.61
N THR A 77 1.00 3.98 15.87
CA THR A 77 1.97 3.93 16.99
C THR A 77 1.73 2.73 17.90
N LEU A 78 2.75 2.38 18.70
CA LEU A 78 2.60 1.36 19.76
C LEU A 78 1.52 1.74 20.77
N ALA A 79 1.40 3.04 21.12
CA ALA A 79 0.40 3.51 22.07
C ALA A 79 -1.03 3.26 21.56
N VAL A 80 -1.31 3.55 20.29
CA VAL A 80 -2.63 3.29 19.70
C VAL A 80 -2.85 1.77 19.50
N MET A 81 -1.80 1.01 19.19
CA MET A 81 -1.90 -0.44 19.14
C MET A 81 -2.27 -1.06 20.49
N ASP A 82 -1.83 -0.47 21.60
CA ASP A 82 -2.20 -0.89 22.97
C ASP A 82 -3.71 -0.76 23.23
N ASP A 83 -4.38 0.22 22.61
CA ASP A 83 -5.84 0.34 22.68
C ASP A 83 -6.55 -0.90 22.10
N VAL A 84 -5.99 -1.52 21.04
CA VAL A 84 -6.50 -2.78 20.48
C VAL A 84 -6.32 -3.91 21.48
N PHE A 85 -5.17 -4.02 22.15
CA PHE A 85 -4.93 -5.04 23.19
C PHE A 85 -5.87 -4.84 24.38
N THR A 86 -6.06 -3.61 24.82
CA THR A 86 -6.98 -3.29 25.91
C THR A 86 -8.41 -3.73 25.55
N ALA A 87 -8.89 -3.42 24.35
CA ALA A 87 -10.20 -3.84 23.89
C ALA A 87 -10.36 -5.37 23.86
N LEU A 88 -9.33 -6.08 23.40
CA LEU A 88 -9.31 -7.55 23.39
C LEU A 88 -9.32 -8.16 24.80
N LEU A 89 -8.58 -7.59 25.73
CA LEU A 89 -8.45 -8.09 27.10
C LEU A 89 -9.66 -7.76 27.98
N GLN A 90 -10.38 -6.69 27.68
CA GLN A 90 -11.65 -6.34 28.36
C GLN A 90 -12.81 -7.28 27.99
N LYS A 91 -12.65 -8.07 26.95
CA LYS A 91 -13.61 -9.03 26.43
C LYS A 91 -12.98 -10.44 26.42
N PRO A 92 -13.77 -11.49 26.29
CA PRO A 92 -13.24 -12.87 26.32
C PRO A 92 -12.58 -13.27 24.97
N HIS A 93 -11.60 -12.48 24.48
CA HIS A 93 -10.82 -12.80 23.28
C HIS A 93 -9.59 -13.64 23.61
N GLY A 94 -9.63 -14.93 23.26
CA GLY A 94 -8.55 -15.87 23.42
C GLY A 94 -7.68 -16.03 22.16
N ARG A 95 -6.94 -17.16 22.09
CA ARG A 95 -6.05 -17.49 20.97
C ARG A 95 -6.79 -17.79 19.66
N ASP A 96 -8.07 -18.10 19.74
CA ASP A 96 -8.96 -18.45 18.64
C ASP A 96 -9.67 -17.24 18.03
N THR A 97 -9.45 -16.05 18.58
CA THR A 97 -10.03 -14.82 18.05
C THR A 97 -9.49 -14.47 16.68
N THR A 98 -10.27 -13.72 15.91
CA THR A 98 -9.85 -13.17 14.62
C THR A 98 -9.98 -11.64 14.66
N LEU A 99 -8.90 -10.92 14.35
CA LEU A 99 -8.95 -9.49 14.16
C LEU A 99 -9.36 -9.19 12.73
N ILE A 100 -10.23 -8.19 12.53
CA ILE A 100 -10.66 -7.75 11.19
C ILE A 100 -10.22 -6.31 11.04
N ALA A 101 -9.29 -6.06 10.13
CA ALA A 101 -8.77 -4.73 9.82
C ALA A 101 -9.65 -4.08 8.75
N LEU A 102 -10.61 -3.26 9.18
CA LEU A 102 -11.51 -2.50 8.30
C LEU A 102 -10.96 -1.10 8.11
N GLY A 103 -10.17 -0.88 7.06
CA GLY A 103 -9.57 0.43 6.83
C GLY A 103 -8.51 0.48 5.74
N GLY A 104 -7.83 1.61 5.66
CA GLY A 104 -6.65 1.81 4.82
C GLY A 104 -5.39 1.16 5.39
N GLY A 105 -4.24 1.54 4.84
CA GLY A 105 -2.94 0.95 5.21
C GLY A 105 -2.57 1.12 6.69
N VAL A 106 -2.95 2.23 7.32
CA VAL A 106 -2.69 2.47 8.76
C VAL A 106 -3.39 1.42 9.61
N ILE A 107 -4.69 1.21 9.39
CA ILE A 107 -5.48 0.20 10.11
C ILE A 107 -5.00 -1.21 9.79
N GLY A 108 -4.71 -1.50 8.53
CA GLY A 108 -4.23 -2.82 8.10
C GLY A 108 -2.90 -3.20 8.76
N ASP A 109 -1.93 -2.31 8.72
CA ASP A 109 -0.59 -2.55 9.28
C ASP A 109 -0.61 -2.66 10.81
N LEU A 110 -1.31 -1.73 11.48
CA LEU A 110 -1.42 -1.71 12.93
C LEU A 110 -2.15 -2.96 13.44
N THR A 111 -3.29 -3.30 12.83
CA THR A 111 -4.07 -4.49 13.20
C THR A 111 -3.31 -5.77 12.92
N GLY A 112 -2.62 -5.87 11.79
CA GLY A 112 -1.80 -7.04 11.46
C GLY A 112 -0.66 -7.23 12.45
N PHE A 113 0.01 -6.17 12.88
CA PHE A 113 1.05 -6.24 13.90
C PHE A 113 0.47 -6.57 15.30
N ALA A 114 -0.69 -6.01 15.64
CA ALA A 114 -1.40 -6.41 16.86
C ALA A 114 -1.77 -7.90 16.84
N ALA A 115 -2.26 -8.42 15.72
CA ALA A 115 -2.56 -9.84 15.54
C ALA A 115 -1.32 -10.73 15.68
N ALA A 116 -0.17 -10.32 15.14
CA ALA A 116 1.09 -11.04 15.27
C ALA A 116 1.58 -11.11 16.72
N SER A 117 1.25 -10.11 17.53
CA SER A 117 1.75 -9.95 18.91
C SER A 117 0.77 -10.49 19.96
N TYR A 118 -0.54 -10.34 19.74
CA TYR A 118 -1.56 -10.77 20.69
C TYR A 118 -1.55 -12.29 20.84
N GLN A 119 -1.45 -12.78 22.09
CA GLN A 119 -1.38 -14.21 22.41
C GLN A 119 -0.30 -14.98 21.60
N ARG A 120 0.75 -14.30 21.15
CA ARG A 120 1.84 -14.79 20.27
C ARG A 120 1.38 -15.17 18.86
N GLY A 121 0.29 -14.59 18.43
CA GLY A 121 -0.27 -14.73 17.09
C GLY A 121 -1.71 -15.21 17.09
N VAL A 122 -2.60 -14.39 16.54
CA VAL A 122 -3.98 -14.72 16.24
C VAL A 122 -4.27 -14.44 14.77
N ARG A 123 -5.32 -15.05 14.24
CA ARG A 123 -5.73 -14.79 12.84
C ARG A 123 -6.13 -13.33 12.66
N PHE A 124 -5.90 -12.80 11.44
CA PHE A 124 -6.53 -11.55 11.04
C PHE A 124 -6.97 -11.59 9.58
N ILE A 125 -7.97 -10.80 9.26
CA ILE A 125 -8.53 -10.60 7.93
C ILE A 125 -8.32 -9.13 7.57
N GLN A 126 -7.79 -8.89 6.37
CA GLN A 126 -7.68 -7.55 5.80
C GLN A 126 -8.94 -7.20 5.03
N VAL A 127 -9.53 -6.05 5.34
CA VAL A 127 -10.67 -5.48 4.61
C VAL A 127 -10.29 -4.05 4.19
N PRO A 128 -9.45 -3.94 3.14
CA PRO A 128 -8.90 -2.66 2.71
C PRO A 128 -9.96 -1.78 2.06
N THR A 129 -10.03 -0.52 2.49
CA THR A 129 -11.06 0.43 2.05
C THR A 129 -10.54 1.55 1.15
N THR A 130 -9.23 1.70 0.98
CA THR A 130 -8.61 2.64 0.05
C THR A 130 -8.02 1.89 -1.14
N LEU A 131 -7.95 2.53 -2.31
CA LEU A 131 -7.31 1.89 -3.48
C LEU A 131 -5.86 1.50 -3.18
N LEU A 132 -5.10 2.38 -2.50
CA LEU A 132 -3.72 2.12 -2.08
C LEU A 132 -3.63 0.83 -1.25
N SER A 133 -4.50 0.64 -0.27
CA SER A 133 -4.50 -0.58 0.54
C SER A 133 -4.98 -1.80 -0.23
N GLN A 134 -5.93 -1.66 -1.15
CA GLN A 134 -6.43 -2.75 -1.98
C GLN A 134 -5.38 -3.31 -2.93
N VAL A 135 -4.55 -2.46 -3.53
CA VAL A 135 -3.55 -2.87 -4.52
C VAL A 135 -2.16 -3.08 -3.94
N ASP A 136 -1.88 -2.62 -2.73
CA ASP A 136 -0.53 -2.65 -2.17
C ASP A 136 -0.46 -3.13 -0.73
N SER A 137 -0.84 -2.34 0.27
CA SER A 137 -0.50 -2.61 1.67
C SER A 137 -1.18 -3.85 2.26
N SER A 138 -2.33 -4.29 1.74
CA SER A 138 -3.02 -5.51 2.20
C SER A 138 -2.37 -6.81 1.74
N VAL A 139 -1.40 -6.76 0.82
CA VAL A 139 -0.76 -7.94 0.24
C VAL A 139 0.70 -8.01 0.67
N GLY A 140 1.14 -9.18 1.15
CA GLY A 140 2.56 -9.44 1.41
C GLY A 140 3.00 -9.39 2.86
N GLY A 141 2.07 -9.24 3.80
CA GLY A 141 2.29 -9.47 5.23
C GLY A 141 3.24 -8.50 5.94
N LYS A 142 3.63 -7.39 5.33
CA LYS A 142 4.36 -6.33 6.03
C LYS A 142 3.40 -5.62 6.96
N THR A 143 3.59 -5.78 8.26
CA THR A 143 2.81 -5.12 9.31
C THR A 143 3.74 -4.30 10.18
N ALA A 144 3.34 -3.10 10.57
CA ALA A 144 4.23 -2.22 11.31
C ALA A 144 3.48 -1.08 12.01
N VAL A 145 4.19 -0.46 12.93
CA VAL A 145 3.88 0.86 13.50
C VAL A 145 5.10 1.78 13.38
N ASN A 146 4.84 3.07 13.52
CA ASN A 146 5.85 4.10 13.44
C ASN A 146 6.49 4.36 14.80
N HIS A 147 7.73 4.82 14.76
CA HIS A 147 8.45 5.36 15.90
C HIS A 147 8.80 6.84 15.61
N PRO A 148 8.94 7.72 16.62
CA PRO A 148 9.36 9.11 16.38
C PRO A 148 10.65 9.25 15.56
N LEU A 149 11.52 8.25 15.60
CA LEU A 149 12.80 8.23 14.87
C LEU A 149 12.75 7.50 13.53
N GLY A 150 11.61 6.94 13.12
CA GLY A 150 11.52 6.26 11.82
C GLY A 150 10.15 5.65 11.53
N LYS A 151 9.75 5.74 10.25
CA LYS A 151 8.49 5.19 9.75
C LYS A 151 8.62 3.67 9.59
N ASN A 152 7.60 2.92 10.05
CA ASN A 152 7.49 1.46 9.89
C ASN A 152 8.71 0.67 10.43
N MET A 153 9.34 1.17 11.51
CA MET A 153 10.57 0.55 12.06
C MET A 153 10.28 -0.63 12.99
N ILE A 154 9.07 -0.75 13.50
CA ILE A 154 8.66 -1.77 14.46
C ILE A 154 7.52 -2.56 13.86
N GLY A 155 7.71 -3.86 13.64
CA GLY A 155 6.70 -4.67 13.00
C GLY A 155 7.09 -6.14 12.85
N ALA A 156 6.28 -6.86 12.09
CA ALA A 156 6.48 -8.27 11.79
C ALA A 156 6.04 -8.59 10.35
N PHE A 157 6.66 -9.59 9.75
CA PHE A 157 6.08 -10.27 8.59
C PHE A 157 5.00 -11.24 9.10
N TYR A 158 3.75 -10.88 8.90
CA TYR A 158 2.61 -11.66 9.37
C TYR A 158 1.50 -11.66 8.32
N GLN A 159 1.20 -12.84 7.77
CA GLN A 159 0.26 -12.98 6.68
C GLN A 159 -1.18 -13.04 7.19
N PRO A 160 -2.15 -12.38 6.50
CA PRO A 160 -3.56 -12.50 6.85
C PRO A 160 -4.11 -13.89 6.50
N ALA A 161 -5.21 -14.28 7.13
CA ALA A 161 -5.96 -15.48 6.76
C ALA A 161 -6.69 -15.30 5.42
N SER A 162 -7.14 -14.09 5.14
CA SER A 162 -7.74 -13.68 3.87
C SER A 162 -7.72 -12.17 3.69
N VAL A 163 -7.93 -11.73 2.45
CA VAL A 163 -8.14 -10.32 2.10
C VAL A 163 -9.48 -10.19 1.37
N VAL A 164 -10.33 -9.30 1.84
CA VAL A 164 -11.67 -9.05 1.29
C VAL A 164 -11.72 -7.63 0.73
N ILE A 165 -11.69 -7.51 -0.58
CA ILE A 165 -11.68 -6.23 -1.31
C ILE A 165 -13.06 -5.96 -1.88
N ASP A 166 -13.87 -5.19 -1.16
CA ASP A 166 -15.13 -4.67 -1.67
C ASP A 166 -14.87 -3.37 -2.44
N THR A 167 -15.03 -3.41 -3.75
CA THR A 167 -14.77 -2.26 -4.62
C THR A 167 -15.74 -1.11 -4.40
N ASP A 168 -16.89 -1.34 -3.79
CA ASP A 168 -17.85 -0.29 -3.42
C ASP A 168 -17.26 0.70 -2.40
N CYS A 169 -16.26 0.30 -1.62
CA CYS A 169 -15.55 1.19 -0.69
C CYS A 169 -14.90 2.38 -1.40
N LEU A 170 -14.53 2.24 -2.67
CA LEU A 170 -13.89 3.31 -3.44
C LEU A 170 -14.86 4.47 -3.76
N ARG A 171 -16.18 4.22 -3.70
CA ARG A 171 -17.20 5.26 -3.96
C ARG A 171 -17.25 6.34 -2.89
N THR A 172 -16.83 6.02 -1.67
CA THR A 172 -16.74 6.98 -0.56
C THR A 172 -15.34 7.55 -0.36
N LEU A 173 -14.37 7.08 -1.16
CA LEU A 173 -12.99 7.54 -1.07
C LEU A 173 -12.83 8.92 -1.71
N PRO A 174 -12.20 9.90 -1.04
CA PRO A 174 -11.92 11.20 -1.65
C PRO A 174 -11.10 11.06 -2.94
N PRO A 175 -11.34 11.91 -3.96
CA PRO A 175 -10.61 11.84 -5.24
C PRO A 175 -9.08 11.90 -5.11
N ARG A 176 -8.56 12.68 -4.17
CA ARG A 176 -7.11 12.79 -3.89
C ARG A 176 -6.55 11.45 -3.38
N GLU A 177 -7.29 10.73 -2.55
CA GLU A 177 -6.91 9.40 -2.05
C GLU A 177 -6.99 8.34 -3.16
N LEU A 178 -7.98 8.44 -4.05
CA LEU A 178 -8.08 7.57 -5.22
C LEU A 178 -6.86 7.76 -6.13
N ALA A 179 -6.49 9.00 -6.43
CA ALA A 179 -5.30 9.34 -7.20
C ALA A 179 -4.03 8.79 -6.55
N SER A 180 -3.90 8.93 -5.22
CA SER A 180 -2.78 8.38 -4.46
C SER A 180 -2.65 6.87 -4.67
N GLY A 181 -3.74 6.13 -4.66
CA GLY A 181 -3.74 4.69 -4.95
C GLY A 181 -3.34 4.38 -6.39
N LEU A 182 -3.73 5.21 -7.36
CA LEU A 182 -3.35 5.05 -8.77
C LEU A 182 -1.84 5.19 -9.00
N ALA A 183 -1.11 5.91 -8.15
CA ALA A 183 0.35 5.96 -8.22
C ALA A 183 0.97 4.56 -8.09
N GLU A 184 0.50 3.77 -7.13
CA GLU A 184 0.96 2.39 -6.93
C GLU A 184 0.50 1.46 -8.06
N VAL A 185 -0.70 1.67 -8.61
CA VAL A 185 -1.18 0.95 -9.79
C VAL A 185 -0.24 1.18 -10.98
N ILE A 186 0.08 2.45 -11.28
CA ILE A 186 0.97 2.83 -12.39
C ILE A 186 2.38 2.28 -12.16
N LYS A 187 2.86 2.27 -10.92
CA LYS A 187 4.15 1.67 -10.56
C LYS A 187 4.26 0.22 -11.04
N TYR A 188 3.25 -0.62 -10.84
CA TYR A 188 3.27 -2.01 -11.30
C TYR A 188 3.47 -2.11 -12.83
N GLY A 189 2.82 -1.25 -13.59
CA GLY A 189 3.00 -1.19 -15.04
C GLY A 189 4.44 -0.84 -15.44
N ILE A 190 5.07 0.09 -14.71
CA ILE A 190 6.44 0.51 -14.99
C ILE A 190 7.45 -0.58 -14.65
N ILE A 191 7.29 -1.25 -13.50
CA ILE A 191 8.32 -2.17 -12.99
C ILE A 191 8.20 -3.61 -13.50
N LEU A 192 6.96 -4.10 -13.78
CA LEU A 192 6.70 -5.53 -13.98
C LEU A 192 5.93 -5.88 -15.25
N ASP A 193 5.08 -4.96 -15.77
CA ASP A 193 4.14 -5.30 -16.82
C ASP A 193 3.86 -4.14 -17.77
N GLY A 194 4.59 -4.07 -18.88
CA GLY A 194 4.43 -3.01 -19.89
C GLY A 194 3.09 -3.06 -20.64
N GLU A 195 2.48 -4.24 -20.78
CA GLU A 195 1.15 -4.36 -21.38
C GLU A 195 0.09 -3.78 -20.42
N PHE A 196 0.25 -4.02 -19.12
CA PHE A 196 -0.59 -3.40 -18.11
C PHE A 196 -0.44 -1.87 -18.10
N PHE A 197 0.79 -1.36 -18.28
CA PHE A 197 1.01 0.09 -18.43
C PHE A 197 0.22 0.65 -19.62
N SER A 198 0.29 0.01 -20.77
CA SER A 198 -0.45 0.41 -21.98
C SER A 198 -1.96 0.31 -21.79
N TRP A 199 -2.43 -0.71 -21.06
CA TRP A 199 -3.83 -0.85 -20.70
C TRP A 199 -4.29 0.33 -19.80
N LEU A 200 -3.46 0.75 -18.84
CA LEU A 200 -3.75 1.91 -17.98
C LEU A 200 -3.89 3.20 -18.76
N GLU A 201 -3.03 3.43 -19.78
CA GLU A 201 -3.14 4.59 -20.68
C GLU A 201 -4.51 4.64 -21.37
N GLN A 202 -5.07 3.50 -21.74
CA GLN A 202 -6.34 3.39 -22.44
C GLN A 202 -7.56 3.40 -21.54
N ASN A 203 -7.43 2.94 -20.30
CA ASN A 203 -8.57 2.70 -19.38
C ASN A 203 -8.58 3.62 -18.15
N LEU A 204 -7.68 4.61 -18.07
CA LEU A 204 -7.59 5.48 -16.90
C LEU A 204 -8.90 6.21 -16.61
N ASP A 205 -9.59 6.70 -17.63
CA ASP A 205 -10.85 7.43 -17.46
C ASP A 205 -11.94 6.53 -16.87
N ALA A 206 -11.99 5.25 -17.25
CA ALA A 206 -12.88 4.25 -16.66
C ALA A 206 -12.54 4.00 -15.18
N LEU A 207 -11.25 3.94 -14.82
CA LEU A 207 -10.81 3.80 -13.44
C LEU A 207 -11.17 5.03 -12.59
N LEU A 208 -10.99 6.22 -13.12
CA LEU A 208 -11.39 7.47 -12.44
C LEU A 208 -12.91 7.58 -12.25
N ALA A 209 -13.69 7.00 -13.19
CA ALA A 209 -15.14 6.90 -13.10
C ALA A 209 -15.62 5.74 -12.21
N LEU A 210 -14.71 4.93 -11.67
CA LEU A 210 -14.99 3.73 -10.88
C LEU A 210 -15.87 2.72 -11.65
N ASP A 211 -15.60 2.54 -12.96
CA ASP A 211 -16.21 1.47 -13.73
C ASP A 211 -15.95 0.12 -13.04
N GLU A 212 -16.99 -0.65 -12.76
CA GLU A 212 -16.91 -1.84 -11.92
C GLU A 212 -15.98 -2.90 -12.52
N GLN A 213 -16.07 -3.14 -13.82
CA GLN A 213 -15.27 -4.17 -14.49
C GLN A 213 -13.81 -3.74 -14.59
N ALA A 214 -13.56 -2.51 -15.05
CA ALA A 214 -12.20 -1.99 -15.18
C ALA A 214 -11.50 -1.92 -13.80
N THR A 215 -12.22 -1.47 -12.77
CA THR A 215 -11.69 -1.37 -11.40
C THR A 215 -11.36 -2.74 -10.82
N ALA A 216 -12.27 -3.70 -10.89
CA ALA A 216 -12.04 -5.05 -10.38
C ALA A 216 -10.87 -5.73 -11.10
N TRP A 217 -10.81 -5.62 -12.44
CA TRP A 217 -9.72 -6.17 -13.23
C TRP A 217 -8.36 -5.53 -12.87
N CYS A 218 -8.32 -4.21 -12.74
CA CYS A 218 -7.12 -3.46 -12.38
C CYS A 218 -6.58 -3.88 -11.01
N ILE A 219 -7.45 -3.93 -9.99
CA ILE A 219 -7.08 -4.36 -8.63
C ILE A 219 -6.57 -5.80 -8.66
N ARG A 220 -7.28 -6.69 -9.35
CA ARG A 220 -6.85 -8.08 -9.53
C ARG A 220 -5.46 -8.15 -10.12
N ARG A 221 -5.19 -7.42 -11.23
CA ARG A 221 -3.88 -7.44 -11.89
C ARG A 221 -2.76 -6.96 -10.97
N CYS A 222 -2.98 -5.88 -10.23
CA CYS A 222 -2.03 -5.40 -9.23
C CYS A 222 -1.74 -6.45 -8.14
N CYS A 223 -2.79 -7.07 -7.60
CA CYS A 223 -2.64 -8.11 -6.59
C CYS A 223 -1.92 -9.35 -7.11
N GLU A 224 -2.18 -9.79 -8.36
CA GLU A 224 -1.45 -10.88 -9.02
C GLU A 224 0.05 -10.56 -9.12
N LEU A 225 0.40 -9.41 -9.67
CA LEU A 225 1.79 -8.98 -9.83
C LEU A 225 2.51 -8.91 -8.48
N LYS A 226 1.86 -8.37 -7.45
CA LYS A 226 2.45 -8.33 -6.12
C LYS A 226 2.55 -9.71 -5.48
N ALA A 227 1.53 -10.54 -5.62
CA ALA A 227 1.53 -11.91 -5.08
C ALA A 227 2.68 -12.74 -5.65
N ASP A 228 2.96 -12.62 -6.94
CA ASP A 228 4.09 -13.31 -7.60
C ASP A 228 5.44 -12.85 -7.02
N VAL A 229 5.61 -11.55 -6.83
CA VAL A 229 6.84 -10.99 -6.22
C VAL A 229 6.99 -11.43 -4.77
N VAL A 230 5.91 -11.43 -3.99
CA VAL A 230 5.91 -11.87 -2.59
C VAL A 230 6.20 -13.37 -2.47
N ALA A 231 5.60 -14.19 -3.34
CA ALA A 231 5.85 -15.64 -3.37
C ALA A 231 7.33 -15.96 -3.68
N ALA A 232 7.97 -15.17 -4.53
CA ALA A 232 9.38 -15.32 -4.88
C ALA A 232 10.33 -14.76 -3.80
N ASP A 233 9.93 -13.73 -3.05
CA ASP A 233 10.79 -13.02 -2.10
C ASP A 233 9.96 -12.38 -0.96
N GLU A 234 9.47 -13.21 -0.05
CA GLU A 234 8.60 -12.76 1.05
C GLU A 234 9.24 -11.70 1.96
N HIS A 235 10.54 -11.84 2.24
CA HIS A 235 11.27 -11.02 3.22
C HIS A 235 12.10 -9.86 2.63
N GLU A 236 11.92 -9.58 1.32
CA GLU A 236 12.58 -8.45 0.64
C GLU A 236 14.12 -8.51 0.64
N HIS A 237 14.66 -9.69 0.35
CA HIS A 237 16.11 -9.85 0.21
C HIS A 237 16.61 -9.62 -1.23
N GLY A 238 15.72 -9.53 -2.22
CA GLY A 238 16.08 -9.42 -3.64
C GLY A 238 15.00 -8.75 -4.50
N GLN A 239 14.24 -9.52 -5.26
CA GLN A 239 13.32 -9.03 -6.29
C GLN A 239 12.20 -8.11 -5.73
N ARG A 240 11.76 -8.35 -4.51
CA ARG A 240 10.72 -7.51 -3.87
C ARG A 240 11.15 -6.05 -3.71
N ALA A 241 12.46 -5.77 -3.71
CA ALA A 241 12.97 -4.40 -3.67
C ALA A 241 12.55 -3.56 -4.89
N LEU A 242 12.20 -4.19 -6.05
CA LEU A 242 11.68 -3.50 -7.23
C LEU A 242 10.39 -2.73 -6.94
N LEU A 243 9.56 -3.21 -6.00
CA LEU A 243 8.33 -2.54 -5.58
C LEU A 243 8.57 -1.13 -4.99
N ASN A 244 9.81 -0.77 -4.72
CA ASN A 244 10.20 0.52 -4.19
C ASN A 244 10.57 1.56 -5.27
N LEU A 245 10.17 1.38 -6.54
CA LEU A 245 10.34 2.43 -7.55
C LEU A 245 9.70 3.73 -7.07
N GLY A 246 10.45 4.82 -7.13
CA GLY A 246 10.00 6.13 -6.66
C GLY A 246 10.04 6.36 -5.15
N HIS A 247 10.12 5.30 -4.34
CA HIS A 247 10.01 5.41 -2.88
C HIS A 247 11.19 6.10 -2.21
N THR A 248 12.41 5.92 -2.70
CA THR A 248 13.58 6.60 -2.11
C THR A 248 13.46 8.12 -2.20
N PHE A 249 12.99 8.63 -3.34
CA PHE A 249 12.68 10.05 -3.52
C PHE A 249 11.40 10.44 -2.77
N GLY A 250 10.36 9.62 -2.86
CA GLY A 250 9.07 9.86 -2.20
C GLY A 250 9.18 9.95 -0.68
N HIS A 251 9.92 9.03 -0.04
CA HIS A 251 10.17 9.09 1.40
C HIS A 251 10.95 10.35 1.81
N ALA A 252 11.87 10.83 0.96
CA ALA A 252 12.57 12.09 1.20
C ALA A 252 11.58 13.26 1.19
N ILE A 253 10.62 13.27 0.25
CA ILE A 253 9.55 14.28 0.20
C ILE A 253 8.68 14.20 1.46
N GLU A 254 8.16 13.00 1.80
CA GLU A 254 7.32 12.82 2.99
C GLU A 254 8.03 13.27 4.28
N ALA A 255 9.31 12.93 4.43
CA ALA A 255 10.10 13.29 5.60
C ALA A 255 10.39 14.79 5.69
N HIS A 256 10.70 15.44 4.57
CA HIS A 256 10.98 16.88 4.50
C HIS A 256 9.74 17.73 4.73
N MET A 257 8.63 17.36 4.07
CA MET A 257 7.38 18.09 4.13
C MET A 257 6.61 17.86 5.44
N GLY A 258 6.95 16.84 6.20
CA GLY A 258 6.18 16.36 7.34
C GLY A 258 5.04 15.43 6.91
N TYR A 259 4.87 14.34 7.64
CA TYR A 259 3.88 13.32 7.32
C TYR A 259 2.46 13.90 7.27
N GLY A 260 1.70 13.52 6.23
CA GLY A 260 0.32 13.93 6.00
C GLY A 260 0.14 15.19 5.13
N ASN A 261 1.18 15.97 4.86
CA ASN A 261 1.11 17.12 3.94
C ASN A 261 1.07 16.67 2.47
N TRP A 262 1.91 15.70 2.12
CA TRP A 262 1.84 14.96 0.87
C TRP A 262 1.31 13.56 1.15
N LEU A 263 0.36 13.10 0.35
CA LEU A 263 -0.06 11.70 0.39
C LEU A 263 1.08 10.82 -0.14
N HIS A 264 1.15 9.60 0.37
CA HIS A 264 2.19 8.64 -0.03
C HIS A 264 2.28 8.48 -1.55
N GLY A 265 1.15 8.25 -2.23
CA GLY A 265 1.12 8.10 -3.69
C GLY A 265 1.51 9.37 -4.44
N GLU A 266 1.24 10.56 -3.90
CA GLU A 266 1.72 11.82 -4.49
C GLU A 266 3.25 11.90 -4.45
N ALA A 267 3.83 11.60 -3.31
CA ALA A 267 5.29 11.59 -3.14
C ALA A 267 5.97 10.53 -4.01
N VAL A 268 5.40 9.33 -4.08
CA VAL A 268 5.88 8.24 -4.93
C VAL A 268 5.75 8.59 -6.42
N ALA A 269 4.67 9.26 -6.84
CA ALA A 269 4.48 9.70 -8.23
C ALA A 269 5.59 10.65 -8.68
N ALA A 270 5.85 11.71 -7.91
CA ALA A 270 6.99 12.61 -8.18
C ALA A 270 8.32 11.84 -8.17
N GLY A 271 8.48 10.92 -7.21
CA GLY A 271 9.67 10.06 -7.11
C GLY A 271 9.87 9.12 -8.30
N MET A 272 8.80 8.59 -8.90
CA MET A 272 8.88 7.78 -10.12
C MET A 272 9.37 8.58 -11.32
N VAL A 273 8.97 9.83 -11.44
CA VAL A 273 9.50 10.74 -12.48
C VAL A 273 10.98 11.01 -12.26
N MET A 274 11.42 11.26 -11.01
CA MET A 274 12.82 11.45 -10.67
C MET A 274 13.66 10.19 -10.97
N ALA A 275 13.14 9.00 -10.68
CA ALA A 275 13.77 7.73 -11.02
C ALA A 275 13.89 7.54 -12.54
N ALA A 276 12.83 7.85 -13.31
CA ALA A 276 12.85 7.78 -14.77
C ALA A 276 13.87 8.78 -15.37
N ARG A 277 13.93 10.01 -14.88
CA ARG A 277 14.94 11.01 -15.28
C ARG A 277 16.36 10.58 -14.94
N THR A 278 16.55 9.95 -13.78
CA THR A 278 17.85 9.37 -13.41
C THR A 278 18.29 8.30 -14.41
N ALA A 279 17.39 7.34 -14.71
CA ALA A 279 17.65 6.29 -15.69
C ALA A 279 17.90 6.84 -17.10
N GLN A 280 17.17 7.87 -17.50
CA GLN A 280 17.38 8.56 -18.78
C GLN A 280 18.76 9.22 -18.86
N ARG A 281 19.18 9.95 -17.82
CA ARG A 281 20.52 10.55 -17.75
C ARG A 281 21.65 9.53 -17.78
N LEU A 282 21.40 8.33 -17.29
CA LEU A 282 22.31 7.18 -17.40
C LEU A 282 22.28 6.52 -18.79
N GLY A 283 21.46 6.98 -19.73
CA GLY A 283 21.30 6.41 -21.06
C GLY A 283 20.57 5.05 -21.10
N GLN A 284 19.83 4.72 -20.05
CA GLN A 284 19.18 3.41 -19.89
C GLN A 284 17.67 3.42 -20.18
N PHE A 285 17.05 4.59 -20.15
CA PHE A 285 15.61 4.75 -20.35
C PHE A 285 15.33 5.86 -21.35
N SER A 286 14.29 5.68 -22.17
CA SER A 286 13.99 6.62 -23.25
C SER A 286 13.27 7.88 -22.77
N GLU A 287 13.49 9.02 -23.44
CA GLU A 287 12.69 10.23 -23.24
C GLU A 287 11.20 9.96 -23.54
N ALA A 288 10.91 9.21 -24.61
CA ALA A 288 9.54 8.91 -25.00
C ALA A 288 8.77 8.16 -23.91
N ASP A 289 9.39 7.16 -23.29
CA ASP A 289 8.76 6.41 -22.18
C ASP A 289 8.69 7.25 -20.91
N THR A 290 9.68 8.10 -20.64
CA THR A 290 9.61 9.08 -19.53
C THR A 290 8.40 9.99 -19.69
N GLN A 291 8.15 10.51 -20.89
CA GLN A 291 6.98 11.36 -21.17
C GLN A 291 5.66 10.60 -21.06
N ARG A 292 5.61 9.33 -21.42
CA ARG A 292 4.43 8.48 -21.20
C ARG A 292 4.11 8.34 -19.70
N ILE A 293 5.12 8.11 -18.86
CA ILE A 293 4.95 8.05 -17.40
C ILE A 293 4.39 9.38 -16.88
N ILE A 294 5.01 10.50 -17.27
CA ILE A 294 4.58 11.84 -16.84
C ILE A 294 3.13 12.09 -17.25
N ALA A 295 2.78 11.83 -18.52
CA ALA A 295 1.43 12.04 -19.03
C ALA A 295 0.38 11.20 -18.30
N LEU A 296 0.68 9.93 -17.99
CA LEU A 296 -0.25 9.05 -17.29
C LEU A 296 -0.46 9.51 -15.83
N LEU A 297 0.61 9.89 -15.13
CA LEU A 297 0.54 10.43 -13.77
C LEU A 297 -0.27 11.73 -13.72
N GLN A 298 -0.04 12.63 -14.66
CA GLN A 298 -0.80 13.91 -14.74
C GLN A 298 -2.30 13.65 -14.99
N ARG A 299 -2.63 12.76 -15.91
CA ARG A 299 -4.02 12.37 -16.18
C ARG A 299 -4.68 11.75 -14.94
N ALA A 300 -3.92 11.04 -14.11
CA ALA A 300 -4.40 10.46 -12.87
C ALA A 300 -4.56 11.51 -11.74
N GLY A 301 -4.24 12.79 -11.98
CA GLY A 301 -4.32 13.86 -10.98
C GLY A 301 -3.14 13.87 -9.99
N LEU A 302 -2.01 13.26 -10.35
CA LEU A 302 -0.83 13.13 -9.50
C LEU A 302 0.24 14.19 -9.84
N PRO A 303 1.01 14.65 -8.85
CA PRO A 303 2.13 15.54 -9.10
C PRO A 303 3.25 14.82 -9.85
N VAL A 304 3.88 15.52 -10.79
CA VAL A 304 5.04 15.05 -11.56
C VAL A 304 6.31 15.84 -11.25
N HIS A 305 6.20 16.78 -10.32
CA HIS A 305 7.27 17.61 -9.81
C HIS A 305 7.40 17.42 -8.30
N GLY A 306 8.61 17.63 -7.77
CA GLY A 306 8.82 17.71 -6.32
C GLY A 306 8.17 18.96 -5.71
N PRO A 307 8.11 19.04 -4.36
CA PRO A 307 7.62 20.23 -3.67
C PRO A 307 8.42 21.48 -4.06
N GLU A 308 7.74 22.58 -4.36
CA GLU A 308 8.40 23.87 -4.72
C GLU A 308 9.35 24.38 -3.62
N SER A 309 9.02 24.07 -2.36
CA SER A 309 9.82 24.45 -1.19
C SER A 309 11.04 23.58 -0.93
N MET A 310 11.19 22.43 -1.63
CA MET A 310 12.27 21.47 -1.39
C MET A 310 13.28 21.49 -2.54
N LYS A 311 14.49 21.98 -2.28
CA LYS A 311 15.59 22.02 -3.27
C LYS A 311 16.20 20.62 -3.45
N ALA A 312 16.83 20.40 -4.61
CA ALA A 312 17.44 19.10 -4.93
C ALA A 312 18.44 18.61 -3.87
N GLU A 313 19.25 19.51 -3.33
CA GLU A 313 20.27 19.20 -2.33
C GLU A 313 19.68 18.70 -1.00
N GLU A 314 18.41 19.04 -0.73
CA GLU A 314 17.72 18.65 0.50
C GLU A 314 17.22 17.19 0.47
N TYR A 315 17.18 16.56 -0.72
CA TYR A 315 16.80 15.14 -0.86
C TYR A 315 17.85 14.18 -0.33
N LEU A 316 19.13 14.40 -0.66
CA LEU A 316 20.20 13.46 -0.32
C LEU A 316 20.32 13.13 1.16
N PRO A 317 20.25 14.08 2.12
CA PRO A 317 20.30 13.75 3.53
C PRO A 317 19.18 12.81 3.99
N HIS A 318 17.98 12.94 3.42
CA HIS A 318 16.84 12.05 3.70
C HIS A 318 17.04 10.68 3.02
N MET A 319 17.47 10.67 1.76
CA MET A 319 17.70 9.44 0.99
C MET A 319 18.77 8.57 1.63
N LEU A 320 19.85 9.16 2.15
CA LEU A 320 20.96 8.46 2.81
C LEU A 320 20.59 7.91 4.21
N ARG A 321 19.51 8.38 4.81
CA ARG A 321 18.96 7.85 6.08
C ARG A 321 17.94 6.73 5.86
N ASP A 322 17.50 6.49 4.62
CA ASP A 322 16.56 5.42 4.32
C ASP A 322 17.19 4.05 4.60
N LYS A 323 16.38 3.09 5.04
CA LYS A 323 16.75 1.68 5.32
C LYS A 323 17.45 0.96 4.17
N LYS A 324 17.36 1.49 2.95
CA LYS A 324 17.89 0.92 1.71
C LYS A 324 19.37 1.22 1.47
N VAL A 325 19.97 2.02 2.35
CA VAL A 325 21.42 2.28 2.30
C VAL A 325 22.15 1.09 2.91
N LEU A 326 22.86 0.32 2.07
CA LEU A 326 23.76 -0.74 2.50
C LEU A 326 25.20 -0.22 2.42
N ALA A 327 25.91 -0.29 3.54
CA ALA A 327 27.31 0.18 3.64
C ALA A 327 27.55 1.64 3.20
N GLY A 328 26.53 2.52 3.36
CA GLY A 328 26.64 3.93 2.95
C GLY A 328 26.38 4.19 1.47
N GLU A 329 26.04 3.17 0.68
CA GLU A 329 25.77 3.30 -0.75
C GLU A 329 24.27 3.42 -1.02
N LEU A 330 23.89 4.45 -1.78
CA LEU A 330 22.49 4.66 -2.21
C LEU A 330 22.12 3.63 -3.27
N ARG A 331 21.02 2.90 -3.03
CA ARG A 331 20.46 1.94 -3.99
C ARG A 331 19.13 2.47 -4.50
N LEU A 332 19.01 2.64 -5.80
CA LEU A 332 17.81 3.14 -6.48
C LEU A 332 17.15 2.04 -7.30
N VAL A 333 15.83 2.04 -7.34
CA VAL A 333 15.09 1.29 -8.35
C VAL A 333 14.94 2.19 -9.56
N LEU A 334 15.42 1.73 -10.71
CA LEU A 334 15.44 2.48 -11.96
C LEU A 334 14.75 1.70 -13.08
N PRO A 335 13.90 2.32 -13.90
CA PRO A 335 13.31 1.66 -15.05
C PRO A 335 14.33 1.46 -16.18
N LEU A 336 14.24 0.29 -16.84
CA LEU A 336 15.03 -0.05 -18.04
C LEU A 336 14.17 -0.02 -19.30
N ALA A 337 12.91 -0.37 -19.18
CA ALA A 337 11.85 -0.28 -20.16
C ALA A 337 10.53 -0.29 -19.40
N LEU A 338 9.44 0.14 -20.03
CA LEU A 338 8.12 -0.05 -19.44
C LEU A 338 7.85 -1.55 -19.23
N GLY A 339 7.60 -1.94 -17.98
CA GLY A 339 7.46 -3.33 -17.55
C GLY A 339 8.74 -4.00 -17.07
N ARG A 340 9.85 -3.28 -17.03
CA ARG A 340 11.13 -3.80 -16.52
C ARG A 340 11.96 -2.75 -15.80
N SER A 341 12.41 -3.09 -14.61
CA SER A 341 13.24 -2.24 -13.74
C SER A 341 14.35 -3.04 -13.07
N GLU A 342 15.35 -2.35 -12.55
CA GLU A 342 16.43 -2.95 -11.78
C GLU A 342 16.70 -2.17 -10.48
N VAL A 343 17.33 -2.84 -9.53
CA VAL A 343 17.94 -2.19 -8.35
C VAL A 343 19.38 -1.85 -8.70
N ARG A 344 19.72 -0.58 -8.63
CA ARG A 344 21.07 -0.09 -9.01
C ARG A 344 21.73 0.67 -7.85
N GLY A 345 22.94 0.24 -7.48
CA GLY A 345 23.86 0.96 -6.60
C GLY A 345 24.86 1.79 -7.40
N GLY A 346 25.65 2.61 -6.69
CA GLY A 346 26.78 3.33 -7.28
C GLY A 346 26.41 4.46 -8.25
N VAL A 347 25.18 4.95 -8.22
CA VAL A 347 24.79 6.12 -9.01
C VAL A 347 25.42 7.37 -8.38
N ALA A 348 26.18 8.12 -9.16
CA ALA A 348 26.83 9.34 -8.69
C ALA A 348 25.77 10.34 -8.17
N HIS A 349 26.03 10.93 -7.01
CA HIS A 349 25.10 11.87 -6.39
C HIS A 349 24.78 13.07 -7.30
N ASP A 350 25.75 13.59 -8.04
CA ASP A 350 25.54 14.68 -9.00
C ASP A 350 24.53 14.31 -10.09
N MET A 351 24.54 13.05 -10.53
CA MET A 351 23.57 12.55 -11.50
C MET A 351 22.16 12.52 -10.92
N VAL A 352 22.04 12.07 -9.67
CA VAL A 352 20.75 12.05 -8.94
C VAL A 352 20.22 13.48 -8.73
N LEU A 353 21.08 14.39 -8.27
CA LEU A 353 20.72 15.80 -8.08
C LEU A 353 20.28 16.46 -9.38
N ALA A 354 20.99 16.20 -10.48
CA ALA A 354 20.63 16.71 -11.79
C ALA A 354 19.25 16.22 -12.24
N ALA A 355 18.95 14.92 -12.00
CA ALA A 355 17.64 14.35 -12.30
C ALA A 355 16.51 14.95 -11.45
N ILE A 356 16.77 15.21 -10.17
CA ILE A 356 15.83 15.91 -9.30
C ILE A 356 15.58 17.34 -9.80
N ASN A 357 16.63 18.06 -10.19
CA ASN A 357 16.50 19.41 -10.74
C ASN A 357 15.64 19.44 -12.02
N ASP A 358 15.74 18.42 -12.89
CA ASP A 358 14.87 18.29 -14.08
C ASP A 358 13.39 18.15 -13.70
N CYS A 359 13.10 17.74 -12.47
CA CYS A 359 11.74 17.54 -11.94
C CYS A 359 11.28 18.68 -11.03
N GLN A 360 12.00 19.78 -10.94
CA GLN A 360 11.51 20.99 -10.26
C GLN A 360 10.55 21.74 -11.20
N LYS A 361 9.54 22.40 -10.62
CA LYS A 361 8.73 23.34 -11.40
C LYS A 361 9.61 24.46 -11.92
N PRO A 362 9.45 24.87 -13.20
CA PRO A 362 10.17 26.01 -13.76
C PRO A 362 9.82 27.32 -13.06
#